data_fca9cb21e80a80d4dcb2ec6675b52d1d
#
_entry.id   fca9cb21e80a80d4dcb2ec6675b52d1d
#
_cell.length_a   1.000
_cell.length_b   1.000
_cell.length_c   1.000
_cell.angle_alpha   90.00
_cell.angle_beta   90.00
_cell.angle_gamma   90.00
#
_symmetry.space_group_name_H-M   'P 1'
#
loop_
_entity.id
_entity.type
_entity.pdbx_description
1 polymer ?
#
loop_
_entity_poly.entity_id
_entity_poly.type
_entity_poly.pdbx_seq_one_letter_code
_entity_poly.pdbx_strand_id
1 'polypeptide(L)'
;MFKGKVLLFSLLLVFATSLYAGEVDECLSTAGVSCSGMIVNICPAGDFEFIREGCGGDADYIWVEVLDGGGFGIENIPWTDFWLNACDPGQELYLSSSSVAADSLTNEYGRTTISGRIAGGGCVLSGGLYIAVQGKIIVENYPACDVTTCLDIKIHSPDFTGGTSPDGKVTLADFFAFTQTYNKGYPDPLFNPCLDFNDDNAVSLSDFAFFAGHFNH
;
A
#
# COMPACT_ATOMS: atom_id res chain seq x y z
N MET A 1 36.21 -64.70 33.20
CA MET A 1 35.20 -63.92 33.85
C MET A 1 35.20 -62.53 33.22
N PHE A 2 34.47 -62.38 32.07
CA PHE A 2 34.45 -61.15 31.32
C PHE A 2 33.12 -60.38 31.62
N LYS A 3 33.27 -59.23 32.25
CA LYS A 3 32.13 -58.34 32.48
C LYS A 3 31.93 -57.40 31.24
N GLY A 4 30.97 -57.74 30.42
CA GLY A 4 30.55 -56.85 29.30
C GLY A 4 29.80 -55.64 29.83
N LYS A 5 30.32 -54.44 29.56
CA LYS A 5 29.58 -53.17 29.75
C LYS A 5 28.74 -52.94 28.53
N VAL A 6 27.40 -52.99 28.70
CA VAL A 6 26.46 -52.53 27.69
C VAL A 6 26.44 -51.03 27.71
N LEU A 7 26.93 -50.39 26.65
CA LEU A 7 26.82 -48.95 26.42
C LEU A 7 25.44 -48.70 25.79
N LEU A 8 24.54 -48.10 26.55
CA LEU A 8 23.25 -47.59 26.02
C LEU A 8 23.53 -46.30 25.29
N PHE A 9 23.47 -46.33 23.95
CA PHE A 9 23.46 -45.15 23.13
C PHE A 9 22.01 -44.58 23.10
N SER A 10 21.78 -43.53 23.88
CA SER A 10 20.54 -42.75 23.74
C SER A 10 20.63 -41.91 22.47
N LEU A 11 19.95 -42.37 21.44
CA LEU A 11 19.76 -41.62 20.20
C LEU A 11 18.75 -40.50 20.49
N LEU A 12 19.24 -39.28 20.76
CA LEU A 12 18.42 -38.09 20.87
C LEU A 12 17.97 -37.71 19.45
N LEU A 13 16.75 -38.10 19.04
CA LEU A 13 16.13 -37.62 17.85
C LEU A 13 15.72 -36.16 18.10
N VAL A 14 16.57 -35.22 17.69
CA VAL A 14 16.19 -33.81 17.57
C VAL A 14 15.29 -33.73 16.34
N PHE A 15 14.00 -33.71 16.55
CA PHE A 15 13.06 -33.24 15.53
C PHE A 15 13.33 -31.74 15.33
N ALA A 16 14.13 -31.43 14.33
CA ALA A 16 14.12 -30.08 13.75
C ALA A 16 12.73 -29.94 13.10
N THR A 17 11.78 -29.38 13.84
CA THR A 17 10.62 -28.79 13.21
C THR A 17 11.16 -27.65 12.37
N SER A 18 11.34 -27.88 11.08
CA SER A 18 11.43 -26.79 10.12
C SER A 18 10.14 -26.00 10.33
N LEU A 19 10.30 -24.80 10.91
CA LEU A 19 9.27 -23.78 10.84
C LEU A 19 9.10 -23.50 9.34
N TYR A 20 8.16 -24.19 8.72
CA TYR A 20 7.63 -23.78 7.45
C TYR A 20 6.98 -22.43 7.75
N ALA A 21 7.62 -21.34 7.37
CA ALA A 21 6.89 -20.12 7.12
C ALA A 21 5.85 -20.51 6.06
N GLY A 22 4.57 -20.47 6.42
CA GLY A 22 3.50 -20.83 5.51
C GLY A 22 3.59 -19.98 4.26
N GLU A 23 3.27 -20.56 3.09
CA GLU A 23 3.12 -19.77 1.88
C GLU A 23 1.87 -18.89 2.04
N VAL A 24 1.96 -17.63 1.60
CA VAL A 24 0.84 -16.69 1.63
C VAL A 24 -0.33 -17.26 0.83
N ASP A 25 -1.48 -17.42 1.49
CA ASP A 25 -2.73 -17.78 0.87
C ASP A 25 -3.53 -16.50 0.57
N GLU A 26 -3.61 -16.17 -0.72
CA GLU A 26 -4.31 -14.98 -1.20
C GLU A 26 -5.83 -15.03 -0.94
N CYS A 27 -6.35 -16.23 -0.74
CA CYS A 27 -7.76 -16.47 -0.51
C CYS A 27 -8.16 -16.37 0.97
N LEU A 28 -7.23 -16.56 1.88
CA LEU A 28 -7.45 -16.45 3.31
C LEU A 28 -6.90 -15.14 3.88
N SER A 29 -5.92 -14.54 3.18
CA SER A 29 -5.37 -13.25 3.57
C SER A 29 -6.31 -12.11 3.19
N THR A 30 -6.28 -11.01 3.95
CA THR A 30 -7.15 -9.87 3.72
C THR A 30 -6.46 -8.55 4.08
N ALA A 31 -6.97 -7.47 3.52
CA ALA A 31 -6.57 -6.12 3.86
C ALA A 31 -7.80 -5.22 3.88
N GLY A 32 -7.70 -4.10 4.55
CA GLY A 32 -8.78 -3.13 4.60
C GLY A 32 -8.29 -1.77 5.04
N VAL A 33 -9.18 -0.80 4.97
CA VAL A 33 -8.91 0.58 5.35
C VAL A 33 -9.48 0.87 6.73
N SER A 34 -8.83 1.74 7.48
CA SER A 34 -9.35 2.21 8.76
C SER A 34 -10.61 3.05 8.59
N CYS A 35 -10.76 3.69 7.44
CA CYS A 35 -11.89 4.53 7.10
C CYS A 35 -12.27 4.43 5.62
N SER A 36 -13.57 4.37 5.32
CA SER A 36 -14.08 4.35 3.94
C SER A 36 -13.86 5.68 3.22
N GLY A 37 -13.51 5.62 1.94
CA GLY A 37 -13.25 6.78 1.10
C GLY A 37 -11.95 7.51 1.47
N MET A 38 -10.96 6.77 1.89
CA MET A 38 -9.65 7.27 2.24
C MET A 38 -8.93 7.87 1.03
N ILE A 39 -8.27 9.00 1.26
CA ILE A 39 -7.45 9.68 0.26
C ILE A 39 -6.03 9.73 0.78
N VAL A 40 -5.10 9.42 -0.11
CA VAL A 40 -3.67 9.39 0.21
C VAL A 40 -2.93 10.24 -0.80
N ASN A 41 -2.19 11.21 -0.32
CA ASN A 41 -1.26 11.98 -1.14
C ASN A 41 0.14 11.40 -1.00
N ILE A 42 0.75 11.08 -2.11
CA ILE A 42 2.13 10.59 -2.17
C ILE A 42 2.99 11.53 -3.01
N CYS A 43 4.29 11.53 -2.76
CA CYS A 43 5.25 12.22 -3.62
C CYS A 43 6.53 11.39 -3.81
N PRO A 44 7.36 11.69 -4.82
CA PRO A 44 8.60 10.96 -5.07
C PRO A 44 9.58 10.94 -3.89
N ALA A 45 9.57 11.96 -3.04
CA ALA A 45 10.42 12.06 -1.86
C ALA A 45 10.00 11.14 -0.70
N GLY A 46 8.81 10.57 -0.74
CA GLY A 46 8.30 9.67 0.30
C GLY A 46 7.52 10.37 1.40
N ASP A 47 7.02 11.55 1.12
CA ASP A 47 6.05 12.21 1.97
C ASP A 47 4.69 11.56 1.72
N PHE A 48 4.07 11.12 2.79
CA PHE A 48 2.82 10.41 2.76
C PHE A 48 1.86 11.11 3.69
N GLU A 49 0.80 11.66 3.14
CA GLU A 49 -0.24 12.32 3.92
C GLU A 49 -1.61 11.68 3.69
N PHE A 50 -2.24 11.26 4.76
CA PHE A 50 -3.67 10.97 4.76
C PHE A 50 -4.42 12.28 4.96
N ILE A 51 -5.22 12.68 3.98
CA ILE A 51 -5.92 13.97 4.03
C ILE A 51 -7.23 13.89 4.80
N ARG A 52 -7.89 12.76 4.82
CA ARG A 52 -9.06 12.60 5.68
C ARG A 52 -8.60 12.09 7.04
N GLU A 53 -8.62 12.99 7.99
CA GLU A 53 -8.63 12.60 9.38
C GLU A 53 -9.79 11.62 9.56
N GLY A 54 -9.41 10.44 9.98
CA GLY A 54 -10.27 9.30 9.95
C GLY A 54 -11.45 9.33 10.86
N CYS A 55 -11.99 8.20 10.99
CA CYS A 55 -13.20 7.87 11.69
C CYS A 55 -13.03 7.90 13.21
N GLY A 56 -12.48 8.95 13.79
CA GLY A 56 -12.44 9.06 15.25
C GLY A 56 -11.17 9.61 15.89
N GLY A 57 -10.29 10.24 15.13
CA GLY A 57 -9.13 10.96 15.68
C GLY A 57 -7.82 10.17 15.77
N ASP A 58 -7.80 8.92 15.32
CA ASP A 58 -6.57 8.17 15.08
C ASP A 58 -6.10 8.40 13.64
N ALA A 59 -4.80 8.27 13.41
CA ALA A 59 -4.24 8.35 12.06
C ALA A 59 -4.85 7.26 11.17
N ASP A 60 -5.21 7.60 9.94
CA ASP A 60 -5.71 6.64 8.98
C ASP A 60 -4.61 5.67 8.56
N TYR A 61 -4.97 4.44 8.30
CA TYR A 61 -4.04 3.39 7.88
C TYR A 61 -4.76 2.29 7.09
N ILE A 62 -3.97 1.55 6.33
CA ILE A 62 -4.37 0.29 5.75
C ILE A 62 -3.90 -0.81 6.69
N TRP A 63 -4.79 -1.70 7.10
CA TRP A 63 -4.43 -2.91 7.83
C TRP A 63 -4.31 -4.09 6.88
N VAL A 64 -3.40 -5.02 7.19
CA VAL A 64 -3.18 -6.23 6.41
C VAL A 64 -3.09 -7.42 7.36
N GLU A 65 -3.76 -8.51 7.02
CA GLU A 65 -3.66 -9.80 7.69
C GLU A 65 -3.26 -10.86 6.68
N VAL A 66 -2.10 -11.45 6.87
CA VAL A 66 -1.52 -12.45 5.96
C VAL A 66 -1.58 -13.83 6.61
N LEU A 67 -2.32 -14.73 5.96
CA LEU A 67 -2.56 -16.08 6.45
C LEU A 67 -1.96 -17.11 5.49
N ASP A 68 -1.62 -18.28 6.03
CA ASP A 68 -1.26 -19.45 5.24
C ASP A 68 -2.51 -20.28 4.85
N GLY A 69 -2.32 -21.31 4.03
CA GLY A 69 -3.40 -22.20 3.59
C GLY A 69 -4.10 -23.00 4.71
N GLY A 70 -3.59 -22.92 5.94
CA GLY A 70 -4.22 -23.46 7.14
C GLY A 70 -5.02 -22.43 7.93
N GLY A 71 -5.01 -21.16 7.49
CA GLY A 71 -5.65 -20.04 8.18
C GLY A 71 -4.85 -19.52 9.38
N PHE A 72 -3.56 -19.83 9.47
CA PHE A 72 -2.68 -19.32 10.52
C PHE A 72 -1.93 -18.07 10.05
N GLY A 73 -1.74 -17.12 10.95
CA GLY A 73 -0.97 -15.91 10.67
C GLY A 73 0.48 -16.23 10.32
N ILE A 74 0.99 -15.59 9.25
CA ILE A 74 2.40 -15.70 8.87
C ILE A 74 3.17 -14.59 9.56
N GLU A 75 3.97 -14.96 10.54
CA GLU A 75 4.80 -14.05 11.33
C GLU A 75 6.11 -13.69 10.59
N ASN A 76 6.62 -12.48 10.86
CA ASN A 76 7.92 -12.00 10.40
C ASN A 76 8.06 -11.84 8.87
N ILE A 77 6.96 -11.63 8.13
CA ILE A 77 7.08 -11.18 6.74
C ILE A 77 7.72 -9.79 6.75
N PRO A 78 8.83 -9.60 6.00
CA PRO A 78 9.50 -8.32 5.94
C PRO A 78 8.58 -7.22 5.38
N TRP A 79 8.66 -6.03 5.95
CA TRP A 79 7.94 -4.86 5.48
C TRP A 79 8.26 -4.51 4.01
N THR A 80 9.42 -4.92 3.49
CA THR A 80 9.83 -4.78 2.09
C THR A 80 9.08 -5.69 1.12
N ASP A 81 8.36 -6.68 1.62
CA ASP A 81 7.62 -7.64 0.81
C ASP A 81 6.17 -7.20 0.53
N PHE A 82 5.81 -5.98 0.96
CA PHE A 82 4.49 -5.39 0.76
C PHE A 82 4.54 -4.30 -0.30
N TRP A 83 3.64 -4.36 -1.28
CA TRP A 83 3.54 -3.42 -2.39
C TRP A 83 2.09 -3.00 -2.59
N LEU A 84 1.88 -1.71 -2.83
CA LEU A 84 0.58 -1.20 -3.29
C LEU A 84 0.58 -1.10 -4.81
N ASN A 85 -0.56 -1.38 -5.43
CA ASN A 85 -0.74 -1.14 -6.85
C ASN A 85 -2.21 -0.85 -7.18
N ALA A 86 -2.45 -0.17 -8.31
CA ALA A 86 -3.79 0.11 -8.80
C ALA A 86 -4.46 -1.19 -9.31
N CYS A 87 -5.73 -1.36 -9.00
CA CYS A 87 -6.54 -2.45 -9.55
C CYS A 87 -6.91 -2.22 -10.99
N ASP A 88 -7.15 -0.97 -11.38
CA ASP A 88 -7.42 -0.60 -12.75
C ASP A 88 -6.10 -0.44 -13.53
N PRO A 89 -5.84 -1.29 -14.54
CA PRO A 89 -4.61 -1.20 -15.33
C PRO A 89 -4.50 0.09 -16.16
N GLY A 90 -5.58 0.87 -16.26
CA GLY A 90 -5.59 2.19 -16.90
C GLY A 90 -5.12 3.32 -15.98
N GLN A 91 -4.94 3.06 -14.70
CA GLN A 91 -4.45 4.03 -13.72
C GLN A 91 -2.99 3.69 -13.37
N GLU A 92 -2.14 4.69 -13.42
CA GLU A 92 -0.72 4.49 -13.22
C GLU A 92 -0.31 4.91 -11.81
N LEU A 93 0.20 3.95 -11.06
CA LEU A 93 0.83 4.15 -9.77
C LEU A 93 2.29 3.70 -9.88
N TYR A 94 3.20 4.63 -9.65
CA TYR A 94 4.62 4.33 -9.55
C TYR A 94 5.03 4.37 -8.08
N LEU A 95 5.54 3.25 -7.58
CA LEU A 95 6.19 3.20 -6.27
C LEU A 95 7.70 3.10 -6.45
N SER A 96 8.44 3.91 -5.73
CA SER A 96 9.89 3.83 -5.71
C SER A 96 10.34 2.48 -5.14
N SER A 97 11.35 1.87 -5.74
CA SER A 97 11.94 0.61 -5.24
C SER A 97 12.53 0.71 -3.83
N SER A 98 12.76 1.93 -3.34
CA SER A 98 13.18 2.21 -1.98
C SER A 98 12.01 2.45 -1.02
N SER A 99 10.78 2.51 -1.53
CA SER A 99 9.61 2.72 -0.69
C SER A 99 9.20 1.42 -0.02
N VAL A 100 8.95 1.56 1.25
CA VAL A 100 8.48 0.51 2.13
C VAL A 100 7.00 0.68 2.26
N ALA A 101 6.25 -0.36 1.96
CA ALA A 101 4.82 -0.27 2.09
C ALA A 101 4.35 -0.50 3.53
N ALA A 102 4.86 -1.49 4.25
CA ALA A 102 4.40 -1.78 5.61
C ALA A 102 5.22 -1.07 6.69
N ASP A 103 4.59 -0.76 7.82
CA ASP A 103 5.21 -0.06 8.95
C ASP A 103 6.15 -0.97 9.75
N SER A 104 5.89 -2.27 9.75
CA SER A 104 6.65 -3.27 10.51
C SER A 104 6.57 -4.67 9.89
N LEU A 105 7.36 -5.60 10.43
CA LEU A 105 7.16 -7.03 10.20
C LEU A 105 5.75 -7.45 10.64
N THR A 106 5.19 -8.49 10.01
CA THR A 106 3.96 -9.10 10.51
C THR A 106 4.18 -9.71 11.90
N ASN A 107 3.18 -9.57 12.76
CA ASN A 107 3.18 -10.19 14.09
C ASN A 107 2.75 -11.68 14.04
N GLU A 108 2.64 -12.30 15.22
CA GLU A 108 2.21 -13.71 15.38
C GLU A 108 0.83 -14.04 14.76
N TYR A 109 0.00 -13.03 14.51
CA TYR A 109 -1.30 -13.17 13.83
C TYR A 109 -1.23 -12.86 12.34
N GLY A 110 -0.04 -12.64 11.78
CA GLY A 110 0.14 -12.24 10.39
C GLY A 110 -0.21 -10.78 10.10
N ARG A 111 -0.34 -9.91 11.12
CA ARG A 111 -0.85 -8.54 10.97
C ARG A 111 0.25 -7.50 10.92
N THR A 112 0.06 -6.53 10.04
CA THR A 112 0.82 -5.28 9.96
C THR A 112 -0.08 -4.16 9.47
N THR A 113 0.47 -2.94 9.41
CA THR A 113 -0.21 -1.74 8.92
C THR A 113 0.65 -1.04 7.87
N ILE A 114 -0.01 -0.19 7.10
CA ILE A 114 0.62 0.76 6.16
C ILE A 114 0.05 2.13 6.50
N SER A 115 0.87 3.00 7.11
CA SER A 115 0.46 4.33 7.56
C SER A 115 1.38 5.44 7.06
N GLY A 116 2.46 5.12 6.36
CA GLY A 116 3.38 6.12 5.85
C GLY A 116 4.60 5.54 5.14
N ARG A 117 5.49 6.44 4.70
CA ARG A 117 6.78 6.14 4.05
C ARG A 117 6.66 5.63 2.60
N ILE A 118 5.58 5.92 1.91
CA ILE A 118 5.45 5.56 0.51
C ILE A 118 6.02 6.69 -0.35
N ALA A 119 7.10 6.38 -1.06
CA ALA A 119 7.64 7.24 -2.10
C ALA A 119 7.07 6.81 -3.45
N GLY A 120 6.53 7.75 -4.21
CA GLY A 120 5.93 7.41 -5.49
C GLY A 120 5.25 8.57 -6.17
N GLY A 121 4.60 8.27 -7.27
CA GLY A 121 3.83 9.20 -8.08
C GLY A 121 2.64 8.52 -8.75
N GLY A 122 1.78 9.31 -9.36
CA GLY A 122 0.61 8.81 -10.10
C GLY A 122 -0.72 9.16 -9.48
N CYS A 123 -1.77 8.59 -10.04
CA CYS A 123 -3.14 8.92 -9.65
C CYS A 123 -4.03 7.69 -9.74
N VAL A 124 -4.77 7.43 -8.66
CA VAL A 124 -5.80 6.39 -8.61
C VAL A 124 -7.08 7.02 -8.08
N LEU A 125 -8.08 7.17 -8.94
CA LEU A 125 -9.36 7.83 -8.63
C LEU A 125 -10.52 6.85 -8.43
N SER A 126 -10.43 5.69 -9.08
CA SER A 126 -11.47 4.68 -9.07
C SER A 126 -10.87 3.28 -9.19
N GLY A 127 -11.65 2.26 -8.90
CA GLY A 127 -11.19 0.87 -8.94
C GLY A 127 -10.30 0.47 -7.77
N GLY A 128 -9.84 1.45 -6.98
CA GLY A 128 -9.09 1.20 -5.75
C GLY A 128 -7.71 0.60 -5.92
N LEU A 129 -7.17 0.10 -4.81
CA LEU A 129 -5.84 -0.51 -4.72
C LEU A 129 -5.90 -1.97 -4.33
N TYR A 130 -4.85 -2.71 -4.66
CA TYR A 130 -4.54 -3.99 -4.03
C TYR A 130 -3.17 -3.93 -3.36
N ILE A 131 -2.96 -4.86 -2.42
CA ILE A 131 -1.66 -5.07 -1.79
C ILE A 131 -1.09 -6.37 -2.35
N ALA A 132 0.14 -6.35 -2.83
CA ALA A 132 0.87 -7.56 -3.14
C ALA A 132 1.80 -7.90 -1.98
N VAL A 133 1.75 -9.14 -1.49
CA VAL A 133 2.63 -9.66 -0.46
C VAL A 133 3.34 -10.90 -1.01
N GLN A 134 4.65 -10.82 -1.13
CA GLN A 134 5.47 -11.90 -1.73
C GLN A 134 4.93 -12.34 -3.11
N GLY A 135 4.40 -11.39 -3.89
CA GLY A 135 3.83 -11.63 -5.22
C GLY A 135 2.39 -12.17 -5.24
N LYS A 136 1.75 -12.34 -4.08
CA LYS A 136 0.33 -12.69 -3.96
C LYS A 136 -0.50 -11.43 -3.75
N ILE A 137 -1.66 -11.36 -4.42
CA ILE A 137 -2.57 -10.21 -4.36
C ILE A 137 -3.52 -10.38 -3.18
N ILE A 138 -3.54 -9.38 -2.30
CA ILE A 138 -4.44 -9.30 -1.16
C ILE A 138 -5.34 -8.07 -1.33
N VAL A 139 -6.63 -8.24 -1.12
CA VAL A 139 -7.65 -7.22 -1.32
C VAL A 139 -8.66 -7.21 -0.17
N GLU A 140 -9.54 -6.22 -0.18
CA GLU A 140 -10.61 -6.11 0.80
C GLU A 140 -11.70 -7.17 0.55
N ASN A 141 -12.30 -7.67 1.62
CA ASN A 141 -13.47 -8.55 1.64
C ASN A 141 -13.38 -9.80 0.79
N TYR A 142 -13.03 -10.81 1.48
CA TYR A 142 -13.09 -12.17 1.05
C TYR A 142 -14.45 -12.82 1.38
N PRO A 143 -15.13 -13.46 0.44
CA PRO A 143 -15.70 -14.76 0.68
C PRO A 143 -15.45 -15.81 -0.40
N ALA A 144 -14.86 -15.49 -1.50
CA ALA A 144 -14.44 -16.51 -2.46
C ALA A 144 -13.38 -15.90 -3.40
N CYS A 145 -12.30 -16.62 -3.65
CA CYS A 145 -11.17 -16.25 -4.49
C CYS A 145 -11.51 -15.77 -5.93
N ASP A 146 -12.77 -15.75 -6.28
CA ASP A 146 -13.29 -15.36 -7.59
C ASP A 146 -13.71 -13.88 -7.68
N VAL A 147 -13.71 -13.13 -6.56
CA VAL A 147 -14.10 -11.71 -6.54
C VAL A 147 -13.05 -10.89 -5.81
N THR A 148 -12.20 -10.23 -6.58
CA THR A 148 -11.26 -9.24 -6.06
C THR A 148 -12.01 -7.92 -5.82
N THR A 149 -12.26 -7.60 -4.57
CA THR A 149 -12.75 -6.28 -4.18
C THR A 149 -11.55 -5.46 -3.74
N CYS A 150 -11.20 -4.45 -4.51
CA CYS A 150 -10.07 -3.59 -4.22
C CYS A 150 -10.36 -2.66 -3.04
N LEU A 151 -9.31 -2.24 -2.34
CA LEU A 151 -9.42 -1.25 -1.28
C LEU A 151 -9.97 0.07 -1.84
N ASP A 152 -11.00 0.61 -1.22
CA ASP A 152 -11.60 1.90 -1.62
C ASP A 152 -10.69 3.06 -1.15
N ILE A 153 -9.60 3.25 -1.87
CA ILE A 153 -8.59 4.28 -1.63
C ILE A 153 -8.35 5.05 -2.92
N LYS A 154 -8.34 6.37 -2.82
CA LYS A 154 -7.83 7.25 -3.88
C LYS A 154 -6.38 7.62 -3.58
N ILE A 155 -5.56 7.70 -4.61
CA ILE A 155 -4.19 8.21 -4.52
C ILE A 155 -4.05 9.41 -5.43
N HIS A 156 -3.47 10.48 -4.90
CA HIS A 156 -3.09 11.66 -5.64
C HIS A 156 -1.59 11.91 -5.47
N SER A 157 -0.97 12.47 -6.50
CA SER A 157 0.44 12.87 -6.45
C SER A 157 0.68 14.14 -7.25
N PRO A 158 1.57 15.02 -6.77
CA PRO A 158 2.05 16.14 -7.56
C PRO A 158 2.97 15.71 -8.71
N ASP A 159 3.50 14.49 -8.70
CA ASP A 159 4.21 13.87 -9.83
C ASP A 159 3.19 13.30 -10.81
N PHE A 160 2.79 14.15 -11.75
CA PHE A 160 1.72 13.91 -12.70
C PHE A 160 2.11 14.45 -14.08
N THR A 161 3.02 13.80 -14.74
CA THR A 161 3.58 14.25 -16.02
C THR A 161 2.54 14.20 -17.13
N GLY A 162 1.96 15.33 -17.48
CA GLY A 162 1.17 15.50 -18.72
C GLY A 162 -0.02 14.55 -18.88
N GLY A 163 -0.43 13.84 -17.82
CA GLY A 163 -1.58 12.94 -17.82
C GLY A 163 -1.29 11.53 -18.30
N THR A 164 -0.03 11.11 -18.41
CA THR A 164 0.27 9.76 -18.90
C THR A 164 1.07 8.88 -17.95
N SER A 165 2.08 9.40 -17.26
CA SER A 165 2.85 8.57 -16.32
C SER A 165 3.67 9.42 -15.37
N PRO A 166 3.74 9.05 -14.07
CA PRO A 166 4.69 9.67 -13.15
C PRO A 166 6.13 9.35 -13.58
N ASP A 167 7.03 10.32 -13.47
CA ASP A 167 8.44 10.15 -13.84
C ASP A 167 9.38 10.07 -12.64
N GLY A 168 8.82 10.13 -11.44
CA GLY A 168 9.55 10.10 -10.18
C GLY A 168 10.09 11.44 -9.73
N LYS A 169 9.56 12.56 -10.28
CA LYS A 169 9.97 13.93 -9.94
C LYS A 169 8.81 14.89 -10.09
N VAL A 170 8.73 15.85 -9.18
CA VAL A 170 7.80 16.98 -9.32
C VAL A 170 8.52 18.14 -9.99
N THR A 171 8.20 18.39 -11.24
CA THR A 171 8.93 19.29 -12.13
C THR A 171 8.08 20.42 -12.70
N LEU A 172 8.66 21.23 -13.61
CA LEU A 172 7.90 22.21 -14.37
C LEU A 172 6.85 21.60 -15.31
N ALA A 173 7.02 20.34 -15.74
CA ALA A 173 6.02 19.65 -16.55
C ALA A 173 4.75 19.43 -15.74
N ASP A 174 4.89 18.96 -14.50
CA ASP A 174 3.77 18.76 -13.57
C ASP A 174 3.12 20.08 -13.20
N PHE A 175 3.91 21.11 -12.96
CA PHE A 175 3.40 22.45 -12.72
C PHE A 175 2.59 22.97 -13.90
N PHE A 176 3.05 22.75 -15.13
CA PHE A 176 2.29 23.13 -16.31
C PHE A 176 0.95 22.40 -16.37
N ALA A 177 0.93 21.10 -16.11
CA ALA A 177 -0.32 20.33 -16.02
C ALA A 177 -1.25 20.87 -14.92
N PHE A 178 -0.70 21.19 -13.73
CA PHE A 178 -1.44 21.80 -12.64
C PHE A 178 -2.08 23.12 -13.04
N THR A 179 -1.35 24.02 -13.75
CA THR A 179 -1.89 25.33 -14.14
C THR A 179 -3.06 25.25 -15.10
N GLN A 180 -3.20 24.18 -15.88
CA GLN A 180 -4.33 24.01 -16.81
C GLN A 180 -5.66 23.77 -16.07
N THR A 181 -5.57 23.19 -14.89
CA THR A 181 -6.75 22.87 -14.07
C THR A 181 -6.94 23.81 -12.88
N TYR A 182 -5.95 24.68 -12.60
CA TYR A 182 -6.01 25.63 -11.49
C TYR A 182 -7.27 26.52 -11.57
N ASN A 183 -7.93 26.70 -10.43
CA ASN A 183 -9.18 27.42 -10.28
C ASN A 183 -10.34 26.80 -11.10
N LYS A 184 -10.27 25.49 -11.34
CA LYS A 184 -11.33 24.68 -11.95
C LYS A 184 -11.93 23.77 -10.90
N GLY A 185 -13.23 23.52 -11.02
CA GLY A 185 -13.95 22.59 -10.17
C GLY A 185 -14.99 21.82 -10.97
N TYR A 186 -15.46 20.71 -10.40
CA TYR A 186 -16.53 19.93 -11.02
C TYR A 186 -17.79 20.78 -11.25
N PRO A 187 -18.44 20.77 -12.43
CA PRO A 187 -18.18 19.91 -13.59
C PRO A 187 -17.42 20.59 -14.75
N ASP A 188 -16.48 21.51 -14.47
CA ASP A 188 -15.67 22.14 -15.54
C ASP A 188 -14.91 21.04 -16.32
N PRO A 189 -14.94 21.03 -17.67
CA PRO A 189 -14.24 20.02 -18.47
C PRO A 189 -12.71 20.06 -18.33
N LEU A 190 -12.15 21.15 -17.80
CA LEU A 190 -10.72 21.26 -17.50
C LEU A 190 -10.39 20.88 -16.06
N PHE A 191 -11.38 20.55 -15.24
CA PHE A 191 -11.13 20.02 -13.90
C PHE A 191 -10.45 18.66 -14.00
N ASN A 192 -9.31 18.52 -13.32
CA ASN A 192 -8.59 17.26 -13.22
C ASN A 192 -8.62 16.79 -11.76
N PRO A 193 -9.39 15.75 -11.45
CA PRO A 193 -9.51 15.25 -10.09
C PRO A 193 -8.21 14.68 -9.52
N CYS A 194 -7.23 14.31 -10.35
CA CYS A 194 -5.91 13.88 -9.87
C CYS A 194 -5.11 14.99 -9.17
N LEU A 195 -5.46 16.24 -9.41
CA LEU A 195 -4.78 17.42 -8.86
C LEU A 195 -5.62 18.16 -7.79
N ASP A 196 -6.74 17.56 -7.41
CA ASP A 196 -7.57 17.94 -6.28
C ASP A 196 -7.11 17.11 -5.07
N PHE A 197 -6.07 17.60 -4.40
CA PHE A 197 -5.40 16.85 -3.34
C PHE A 197 -6.21 16.72 -2.05
N ASN A 198 -7.23 17.56 -1.86
CA ASN A 198 -8.11 17.52 -0.70
C ASN A 198 -9.52 16.97 -1.00
N ASP A 199 -9.79 16.56 -2.27
CA ASP A 199 -11.04 15.99 -2.76
C ASP A 199 -12.27 16.88 -2.43
N ASP A 200 -12.10 18.21 -2.55
CA ASP A 200 -13.18 19.17 -2.36
C ASP A 200 -13.94 19.49 -3.65
N ASN A 201 -13.61 18.81 -4.74
CA ASN A 201 -14.09 18.98 -6.10
C ASN A 201 -13.65 20.29 -6.76
N ALA A 202 -12.52 20.85 -6.34
CA ALA A 202 -11.95 22.04 -6.97
C ALA A 202 -10.42 22.03 -6.84
N VAL A 203 -9.71 22.35 -7.90
CA VAL A 203 -8.26 22.60 -7.84
C VAL A 203 -8.04 24.06 -7.49
N SER A 204 -7.64 24.34 -6.28
CA SER A 204 -7.64 25.65 -5.64
C SER A 204 -6.27 26.04 -5.06
N LEU A 205 -6.24 27.04 -4.21
CA LEU A 205 -5.04 27.48 -3.51
C LEU A 205 -4.53 26.43 -2.50
N SER A 206 -5.41 25.64 -1.90
CA SER A 206 -5.03 24.54 -1.01
C SER A 206 -4.20 23.48 -1.74
N ASP A 207 -4.65 23.10 -2.93
CA ASP A 207 -3.97 22.13 -3.78
C ASP A 207 -2.65 22.67 -4.30
N PHE A 208 -2.63 23.96 -4.65
CA PHE A 208 -1.39 24.63 -5.01
C PHE A 208 -0.39 24.66 -3.86
N ALA A 209 -0.83 24.87 -2.64
CA ALA A 209 0.06 24.87 -1.47
C ALA A 209 0.70 23.49 -1.26
N PHE A 210 -0.10 22.42 -1.42
CA PHE A 210 0.41 21.06 -1.39
C PHE A 210 1.42 20.82 -2.53
N PHE A 211 1.04 21.13 -3.77
CA PHE A 211 1.92 20.98 -4.93
C PHE A 211 3.25 21.74 -4.74
N ALA A 212 3.19 23.00 -4.30
CA ALA A 212 4.37 23.85 -4.12
C ALA A 212 5.30 23.33 -3.02
N GLY A 213 4.76 22.69 -1.98
CA GLY A 213 5.53 22.06 -0.92
C GLY A 213 6.42 20.91 -1.40
N HIS A 214 6.02 20.27 -2.50
CA HIS A 214 6.72 19.10 -3.05
C HIS A 214 7.47 19.39 -4.36
N PHE A 215 7.52 20.64 -4.78
CA PHE A 215 8.18 21.02 -6.03
C PHE A 215 9.70 20.82 -5.95
N ASN A 216 10.29 20.19 -6.97
CA ASN A 216 11.70 19.75 -7.06
C ASN A 216 12.06 18.58 -6.10
N HIS A 217 11.09 17.81 -5.66
CA HIS A 217 11.33 16.56 -4.94
C HIS A 217 11.37 15.36 -5.87
#